data_0e3d76ec7e277401ca7b38efce45dff4
#
_entry.id   0e3d76ec7e277401ca7b38efce45dff4
#
_cell.length_a   1.000
_cell.length_b   1.000
_cell.length_c   1.000
_cell.angle_alpha   90.00
_cell.angle_beta   90.00
_cell.angle_gamma   90.00
#
_symmetry.space_group_name_H-M   'P 1'
#
loop_
_entity.id
_entity.type
_entity.pdbx_description
1 polymer ?
#
loop_
_entity_poly.entity_id
_entity_poly.type
_entity_poly.pdbx_seq_one_letter_code
_entity_poly.pdbx_strand_id
1 'polypeptide(L)'
;MSAIQNRYEFVYFFDVTNGNPNGDPDAGNMPRLDPESSKGLVTDVCLKRKIRNFVEISSENEAGYEIYVKEKSVLNLQNKRAYEALGIESEAKKLPKDEAKARDITAWMCKNFFDIRTFGAVMTTEVNSGQVRGPVQLAFAQSIDPIVPLEVSITRMAVTKEQDLEKERTMGRKYIVPYALYRVHGFISANLAAKTRFSDDDLTKLWQALQLSLIHI
;
A
#
# COMPACT_ATOMS: atom_id res chain seq x y z
N MET A 1 -6.43 -14.12 18.74
CA MET A 1 -7.59 -13.52 18.06
C MET A 1 -8.11 -14.50 17.02
N SER A 2 -9.42 -14.68 16.91
CA SER A 2 -10.04 -15.52 15.87
C SER A 2 -10.06 -14.74 14.55
N ALA A 3 -9.94 -15.47 13.43
CA ALA A 3 -10.12 -14.87 12.12
C ALA A 3 -11.59 -14.51 11.87
N ILE A 4 -11.85 -13.50 11.04
CA ILE A 4 -13.21 -13.14 10.63
C ILE A 4 -13.93 -14.32 10.01
N GLN A 5 -15.24 -14.43 10.26
CA GLN A 5 -16.07 -15.54 9.78
C GLN A 5 -16.92 -15.17 8.56
N ASN A 6 -17.12 -13.89 8.32
CA ASN A 6 -17.98 -13.40 7.24
C ASN A 6 -17.15 -12.91 6.05
N ARG A 7 -17.71 -13.07 4.85
CA ARG A 7 -17.27 -12.39 3.64
C ARG A 7 -17.84 -10.97 3.63
N TYR A 8 -17.04 -10.02 3.14
CA TYR A 8 -17.48 -8.64 2.95
C TYR A 8 -17.25 -8.21 1.51
N GLU A 9 -18.23 -7.47 1.00
CA GLU A 9 -18.11 -6.70 -0.24
C GLU A 9 -18.49 -5.26 0.08
N PHE A 10 -17.72 -4.32 -0.41
CA PHE A 10 -17.96 -2.91 -0.12
C PHE A 10 -17.61 -2.03 -1.31
N VAL A 11 -18.24 -0.88 -1.34
CA VAL A 11 -17.91 0.21 -2.25
C VAL A 11 -17.39 1.36 -1.43
N TYR A 12 -16.22 1.87 -1.83
CA TYR A 12 -15.58 3.00 -1.19
C TYR A 12 -15.55 4.17 -2.17
N PHE A 13 -15.98 5.34 -1.70
CA PHE A 13 -15.94 6.58 -2.44
C PHE A 13 -14.98 7.55 -1.78
N PHE A 14 -14.22 8.27 -2.57
CA PHE A 14 -13.43 9.41 -2.14
C PHE A 14 -13.39 10.44 -3.26
N ASP A 15 -13.27 11.70 -2.89
CA ASP A 15 -13.10 12.79 -3.84
C ASP A 15 -11.70 13.40 -3.79
N VAL A 16 -11.37 14.08 -4.85
CA VAL A 16 -10.10 14.81 -4.99
C VAL A 16 -10.45 16.21 -5.50
N THR A 17 -9.96 17.23 -4.79
CA THR A 17 -10.08 18.64 -5.18
C THR A 17 -8.69 19.25 -5.30
N ASN A 18 -8.34 19.74 -6.49
CA ASN A 18 -7.03 20.38 -6.79
C ASN A 18 -5.82 19.53 -6.38
N GLY A 19 -5.91 18.20 -6.52
CA GLY A 19 -4.90 17.25 -6.14
C GLY A 19 -4.51 16.26 -7.24
N ASN A 20 -3.44 15.51 -7.02
CA ASN A 20 -3.07 14.38 -7.88
C ASN A 20 -3.15 13.10 -7.06
N PRO A 21 -4.20 12.30 -7.19
CA PRO A 21 -4.41 11.14 -6.34
C PRO A 21 -3.44 10.00 -6.63
N ASN A 22 -2.99 9.86 -7.89
CA ASN A 22 -2.04 8.84 -8.31
C ASN A 22 -1.34 9.23 -9.60
N GLY A 23 -0.22 9.92 -9.47
CA GLY A 23 0.60 10.31 -10.62
C GLY A 23 1.23 9.12 -11.34
N ASP A 24 1.43 9.29 -12.64
CA ASP A 24 2.11 8.33 -13.49
C ASP A 24 3.57 8.73 -13.69
N PRO A 25 4.54 7.97 -13.18
CA PRO A 25 5.97 8.30 -13.33
C PRO A 25 6.42 8.30 -14.80
N ASP A 26 5.80 7.48 -15.66
CA ASP A 26 6.14 7.38 -17.07
C ASP A 26 5.56 8.54 -17.90
N ALA A 27 4.56 9.24 -17.36
CA ALA A 27 3.91 10.39 -17.98
C ALA A 27 4.19 11.71 -17.22
N GLY A 28 5.39 11.90 -16.69
CA GLY A 28 5.78 13.12 -16.00
C GLY A 28 4.96 13.44 -14.75
N ASN A 29 4.47 12.41 -14.08
CA ASN A 29 3.62 12.50 -12.89
C ASN A 29 2.22 13.09 -13.16
N MET A 30 1.70 12.97 -14.38
CA MET A 30 0.30 13.27 -14.69
C MET A 30 -0.65 12.33 -13.94
N PRO A 31 -1.86 12.76 -13.56
CA PRO A 31 -2.90 11.85 -13.08
C PRO A 31 -3.14 10.73 -14.10
N ARG A 32 -3.25 9.50 -13.62
CA ARG A 32 -3.53 8.35 -14.50
C ARG A 32 -4.91 8.44 -15.09
N LEU A 33 -5.02 8.19 -16.38
CA LEU A 33 -6.27 8.21 -17.15
C LEU A 33 -6.48 6.88 -17.85
N ASP A 34 -7.73 6.47 -17.94
CA ASP A 34 -8.17 5.49 -18.91
C ASP A 34 -8.26 6.18 -20.28
N PRO A 35 -7.50 5.73 -21.28
CA PRO A 35 -7.43 6.40 -22.58
C PRO A 35 -8.74 6.35 -23.37
N GLU A 36 -9.59 5.37 -23.11
CA GLU A 36 -10.86 5.21 -23.82
C GLU A 36 -11.96 6.10 -23.24
N SER A 37 -12.09 6.13 -21.92
CA SER A 37 -13.18 6.85 -21.24
C SER A 37 -12.77 8.21 -20.68
N SER A 38 -11.48 8.55 -20.70
CA SER A 38 -10.90 9.72 -20.05
C SER A 38 -11.17 9.79 -18.54
N LYS A 39 -11.56 8.68 -17.93
CA LYS A 39 -11.75 8.60 -16.48
C LYS A 39 -10.44 8.50 -15.75
N GLY A 40 -10.34 9.21 -14.63
CA GLY A 40 -9.19 9.11 -13.73
C GLY A 40 -9.08 7.73 -13.09
N LEU A 41 -7.84 7.25 -12.97
CA LEU A 41 -7.53 5.95 -12.36
C LEU A 41 -6.64 6.14 -11.13
N VAL A 42 -6.96 5.38 -10.07
CA VAL A 42 -6.07 5.21 -8.91
C VAL A 42 -5.86 3.73 -8.69
N THR A 43 -4.59 3.30 -8.73
CA THR A 43 -4.24 1.88 -8.61
C THR A 43 -4.53 1.36 -7.20
N ASP A 44 -4.83 0.07 -7.09
CA ASP A 44 -4.98 -0.62 -5.81
C ASP A 44 -3.70 -0.53 -4.98
N VAL A 45 -2.53 -0.56 -5.61
CA VAL A 45 -1.22 -0.39 -4.96
C VAL A 45 -1.12 0.97 -4.28
N CYS A 46 -1.59 2.04 -4.93
CA CYS A 46 -1.64 3.38 -4.36
C CYS A 46 -2.53 3.42 -3.11
N LEU A 47 -3.73 2.85 -3.17
CA LEU A 47 -4.65 2.77 -2.04
C LEU A 47 -4.07 1.94 -0.89
N LYS A 48 -3.51 0.77 -1.20
CA LYS A 48 -2.83 -0.10 -0.22
C LYS A 48 -1.66 0.61 0.46
N ARG A 49 -0.89 1.43 -0.27
CA ARG A 49 0.19 2.23 0.31
C ARG A 49 -0.34 3.24 1.33
N LYS A 50 -1.45 3.92 1.02
CA LYS A 50 -2.08 4.87 1.94
C LYS A 50 -2.58 4.18 3.21
N ILE A 51 -3.19 3.00 3.08
CA ILE A 51 -3.60 2.18 4.22
C ILE A 51 -2.39 1.76 5.07
N ARG A 52 -1.29 1.32 4.44
CA ARG A 52 -0.04 0.99 5.15
C ARG A 52 0.51 2.17 5.94
N ASN A 53 0.59 3.34 5.32
CA ASN A 53 1.07 4.56 5.98
C ASN A 53 0.19 4.93 7.19
N PHE A 54 -1.14 4.82 7.05
CA PHE A 54 -2.06 5.07 8.15
C PHE A 54 -1.83 4.10 9.31
N VAL A 55 -1.70 2.80 9.03
CA VAL A 55 -1.45 1.79 10.06
C VAL A 55 -0.10 2.01 10.73
N GLU A 56 0.95 2.33 9.97
CA GLU A 56 2.27 2.62 10.51
C GLU A 56 2.25 3.79 11.51
N ILE A 57 1.49 4.86 11.19
CA ILE A 57 1.36 6.02 12.05
C ILE A 57 0.44 5.74 13.26
N SER A 58 -0.71 5.11 13.03
CA SER A 58 -1.73 4.92 14.06
C SER A 58 -1.45 3.78 15.03
N SER A 59 -0.56 2.87 14.67
CA SER A 59 -0.21 1.67 15.46
C SER A 59 1.30 1.57 15.67
N GLU A 60 1.98 2.69 15.77
CA GLU A 60 3.41 2.74 16.05
C GLU A 60 3.73 1.96 17.33
N ASN A 61 4.67 1.01 17.22
CA ASN A 61 5.08 0.10 18.31
C ASN A 61 4.00 -0.89 18.80
N GLU A 62 2.86 -1.00 18.14
CA GLU A 62 1.86 -2.01 18.44
C GLU A 62 2.27 -3.37 17.86
N ALA A 63 2.40 -4.38 18.72
CA ALA A 63 2.84 -5.71 18.31
C ALA A 63 1.88 -6.33 17.27
N GLY A 64 2.44 -6.80 16.15
CA GLY A 64 1.66 -7.40 15.07
C GLY A 64 1.12 -6.42 14.03
N TYR A 65 1.36 -5.12 14.18
CA TYR A 65 0.94 -4.10 13.21
C TYR A 65 2.11 -3.46 12.44
N GLU A 66 3.26 -4.12 12.44
CA GLU A 66 4.38 -3.69 11.59
C GLU A 66 3.99 -3.74 10.11
N ILE A 67 4.63 -2.89 9.30
CA ILE A 67 4.45 -2.86 7.84
C ILE A 67 5.69 -3.43 7.16
N TYR A 68 5.48 -4.46 6.34
CA TYR A 68 6.53 -5.13 5.58
C TYR A 68 7.01 -4.30 4.40
N VAL A 69 6.06 -3.80 3.57
CA VAL A 69 6.34 -2.97 2.40
C VAL A 69 6.21 -1.50 2.79
N LYS A 70 7.30 -0.91 3.27
CA LYS A 70 7.39 0.50 3.63
C LYS A 70 8.64 1.16 3.06
N GLU A 71 8.66 2.48 3.09
CA GLU A 71 9.81 3.25 2.63
C GLU A 71 11.08 2.87 3.40
N LYS A 72 12.20 2.73 2.68
CA LYS A 72 13.51 2.34 3.23
C LYS A 72 13.57 0.96 3.91
N SER A 73 12.52 0.13 3.76
CA SER A 73 12.54 -1.25 4.25
C SER A 73 13.41 -2.14 3.36
N VAL A 74 14.28 -2.94 3.97
CA VAL A 74 15.05 -3.99 3.27
C VAL A 74 14.34 -5.32 3.48
N LEU A 75 13.61 -5.79 2.47
CA LEU A 75 12.72 -6.95 2.57
C LEU A 75 13.46 -8.24 3.01
N ASN A 76 14.68 -8.46 2.52
CA ASN A 76 15.49 -9.63 2.94
C ASN A 76 15.82 -9.60 4.44
N LEU A 77 16.03 -8.42 5.02
CA LEU A 77 16.25 -8.30 6.47
C LEU A 77 14.97 -8.62 7.25
N GLN A 78 13.82 -8.18 6.76
CA GLN A 78 12.54 -8.51 7.39
C GLN A 78 12.26 -10.02 7.32
N ASN A 79 12.52 -10.65 6.17
CA ASN A 79 12.40 -12.09 6.01
C ASN A 79 13.32 -12.85 6.97
N LYS A 80 14.58 -12.39 7.12
CA LYS A 80 15.57 -13.01 8.00
C LYS A 80 15.11 -13.04 9.46
N ARG A 81 14.40 -12.01 9.93
CA ARG A 81 13.83 -11.96 11.29
C ARG A 81 12.95 -13.18 11.62
N ALA A 82 12.16 -13.67 10.64
CA ALA A 82 11.34 -14.85 10.84
C ALA A 82 12.19 -16.13 11.08
N TYR A 83 13.27 -16.28 10.32
CA TYR A 83 14.19 -17.41 10.48
C TYR A 83 14.92 -17.35 11.81
N GLU A 84 15.42 -16.19 12.20
CA GLU A 84 16.11 -15.96 13.48
C GLU A 84 15.18 -16.25 14.67
N ALA A 85 13.93 -15.75 14.61
CA ALA A 85 12.94 -15.94 15.68
C ALA A 85 12.53 -17.41 15.86
N LEU A 86 12.60 -18.22 14.79
CA LEU A 86 12.23 -19.63 14.80
C LEU A 86 13.45 -20.57 14.97
N GLY A 87 14.67 -20.01 15.00
CA GLY A 87 15.90 -20.81 15.09
C GLY A 87 16.13 -21.69 13.85
N ILE A 88 15.72 -21.21 12.66
CA ILE A 88 15.85 -21.94 11.40
C ILE A 88 16.97 -21.28 10.57
N GLU A 89 17.85 -22.08 10.00
CA GLU A 89 18.84 -21.59 9.04
C GLU A 89 18.19 -21.32 7.68
N SER A 90 18.50 -20.16 7.07
CA SER A 90 18.00 -19.81 5.76
C SER A 90 18.94 -20.28 4.65
N GLU A 91 18.41 -20.99 3.66
CA GLU A 91 19.11 -21.26 2.40
C GLU A 91 18.73 -20.19 1.36
N ALA A 92 19.71 -19.76 0.56
CA ALA A 92 19.47 -18.74 -0.48
C ALA A 92 18.39 -19.20 -1.47
N LYS A 93 17.37 -18.38 -1.64
CA LYS A 93 16.23 -18.55 -2.57
C LYS A 93 15.34 -19.77 -2.33
N LYS A 94 15.57 -20.55 -1.27
CA LYS A 94 14.78 -21.75 -0.99
C LYS A 94 14.04 -21.62 0.32
N LEU A 95 12.82 -22.16 0.34
CA LEU A 95 12.13 -22.47 1.59
C LEU A 95 12.70 -23.77 2.20
N PRO A 96 12.60 -23.95 3.52
CA PRO A 96 12.89 -25.22 4.14
C PRO A 96 12.12 -26.37 3.46
N LYS A 97 12.78 -27.51 3.27
CA LYS A 97 12.15 -28.72 2.71
C LYS A 97 11.06 -29.28 3.62
N ASP A 98 11.18 -29.02 4.91
CA ASP A 98 10.17 -29.35 5.90
C ASP A 98 8.98 -28.37 5.78
N GLU A 99 7.84 -28.90 5.36
CA GLU A 99 6.62 -28.12 5.18
C GLU A 99 6.11 -27.48 6.47
N ALA A 100 6.36 -28.08 7.64
CA ALA A 100 5.96 -27.50 8.92
C ALA A 100 6.76 -26.23 9.18
N LYS A 101 8.08 -26.28 9.03
CA LYS A 101 8.95 -25.10 9.16
C LYS A 101 8.63 -24.01 8.15
N ALA A 102 8.34 -24.39 6.90
CA ALA A 102 7.93 -23.41 5.88
C ALA A 102 6.63 -22.71 6.24
N ARG A 103 5.66 -23.44 6.80
CA ARG A 103 4.38 -22.87 7.30
C ARG A 103 4.60 -21.96 8.51
N ASP A 104 5.49 -22.34 9.43
CA ASP A 104 5.79 -21.55 10.63
C ASP A 104 6.43 -20.21 10.26
N ILE A 105 7.35 -20.18 9.28
CA ILE A 105 7.93 -18.94 8.75
C ILE A 105 6.84 -18.02 8.19
N THR A 106 5.98 -18.56 7.32
CA THR A 106 4.88 -17.80 6.72
C THR A 106 3.88 -17.31 7.78
N ALA A 107 3.59 -18.15 8.78
CA ALA A 107 2.71 -17.78 9.90
C ALA A 107 3.32 -16.68 10.79
N TRP A 108 4.65 -16.74 11.01
CA TRP A 108 5.35 -15.69 11.74
C TRP A 108 5.28 -14.35 10.98
N MET A 109 5.45 -14.36 9.66
CA MET A 109 5.31 -13.16 8.82
C MET A 109 3.90 -12.58 8.91
N CYS A 110 2.87 -13.41 8.79
CA CYS A 110 1.48 -12.97 8.96
C CYS A 110 1.19 -12.41 10.37
N LYS A 111 1.79 -13.02 11.41
CA LYS A 111 1.59 -12.58 12.80
C LYS A 111 2.14 -11.18 13.06
N ASN A 112 3.30 -10.85 12.50
CA ASN A 112 4.01 -9.62 12.81
C ASN A 112 3.69 -8.47 11.84
N PHE A 113 3.38 -8.78 10.56
CA PHE A 113 3.16 -7.78 9.53
C PHE A 113 1.68 -7.70 9.14
N PHE A 114 1.06 -6.55 9.45
CA PHE A 114 -0.34 -6.28 9.13
C PHE A 114 -0.62 -6.38 7.63
N ASP A 115 0.22 -5.80 6.80
CA ASP A 115 0.01 -5.76 5.34
C ASP A 115 0.17 -7.12 4.68
N ILE A 116 1.02 -8.02 5.20
CA ILE A 116 1.13 -9.40 4.73
C ILE A 116 -0.16 -10.16 5.01
N ARG A 117 -0.67 -10.13 6.25
CA ARG A 117 -1.90 -10.87 6.59
C ARG A 117 -3.15 -10.27 5.98
N THR A 118 -3.12 -8.96 5.63
CA THR A 118 -4.25 -8.24 5.04
C THR A 118 -4.30 -8.37 3.52
N PHE A 119 -3.23 -8.00 2.83
CA PHE A 119 -3.17 -7.91 1.37
C PHE A 119 -2.45 -9.09 0.72
N GLY A 120 -1.66 -9.81 1.50
CA GLY A 120 -0.74 -10.82 1.00
C GLY A 120 0.58 -10.25 0.50
N ALA A 121 1.54 -11.13 0.29
CA ALA A 121 2.84 -10.78 -0.27
C ALA A 121 3.49 -11.98 -0.95
N VAL A 122 4.31 -11.71 -1.96
CA VAL A 122 5.24 -12.65 -2.56
C VAL A 122 6.61 -12.37 -1.96
N MET A 123 7.06 -13.23 -1.05
CA MET A 123 8.30 -13.07 -0.29
C MET A 123 9.38 -14.03 -0.77
N THR A 124 9.37 -14.37 -2.06
CA THR A 124 10.32 -15.30 -2.71
C THR A 124 11.57 -14.56 -3.19
N THR A 125 12.19 -13.83 -2.27
CA THR A 125 13.44 -13.09 -2.51
C THR A 125 14.66 -13.95 -2.15
N GLU A 126 15.84 -13.35 -1.96
CA GLU A 126 17.07 -14.06 -1.58
C GLU A 126 16.88 -14.86 -0.27
N VAL A 127 16.21 -14.26 0.73
CA VAL A 127 15.71 -14.97 1.91
C VAL A 127 14.22 -15.24 1.67
N ASN A 128 13.91 -16.50 1.36
CA ASN A 128 12.58 -16.90 0.92
C ASN A 128 11.66 -17.19 2.13
N SER A 129 10.62 -16.41 2.31
CA SER A 129 9.58 -16.61 3.34
C SER A 129 8.23 -17.06 2.75
N GLY A 130 8.24 -17.52 1.49
CA GLY A 130 7.05 -18.06 0.83
C GLY A 130 6.13 -17.03 0.21
N GLN A 131 4.87 -17.42 0.06
CA GLN A 131 3.83 -16.57 -0.53
C GLN A 131 2.59 -16.61 0.36
N VAL A 132 1.98 -15.45 0.52
CA VAL A 132 0.71 -15.27 1.25
C VAL A 132 -0.30 -14.64 0.32
N ARG A 133 -1.49 -15.25 0.24
CA ARG A 133 -2.64 -14.66 -0.43
C ARG A 133 -3.54 -14.03 0.64
N GLY A 134 -3.58 -12.70 0.67
CA GLY A 134 -4.35 -11.95 1.66
C GLY A 134 -5.85 -11.95 1.38
N PRO A 135 -6.67 -11.78 2.42
CA PRO A 135 -8.13 -11.75 2.30
C PRO A 135 -8.67 -10.50 1.62
N VAL A 136 -7.97 -9.36 1.72
CA VAL A 136 -8.44 -8.06 1.25
C VAL A 136 -7.96 -7.80 -0.17
N GLN A 137 -8.91 -7.61 -1.08
CA GLN A 137 -8.66 -7.26 -2.47
C GLN A 137 -9.40 -5.98 -2.82
N LEU A 138 -8.71 -5.06 -3.51
CA LEU A 138 -9.27 -3.82 -4.01
C LEU A 138 -9.14 -3.81 -5.54
N ALA A 139 -10.20 -3.37 -6.23
CA ALA A 139 -10.10 -3.00 -7.63
C ALA A 139 -9.36 -1.65 -7.77
N PHE A 140 -8.99 -1.28 -8.99
CA PHE A 140 -8.57 0.10 -9.25
C PHE A 140 -9.75 1.03 -8.98
N ALA A 141 -9.47 2.19 -8.38
CA ALA A 141 -10.44 3.26 -8.32
C ALA A 141 -10.59 3.90 -9.69
N GLN A 142 -11.82 4.21 -10.07
CA GLN A 142 -12.13 4.92 -11.29
C GLN A 142 -13.01 6.12 -10.96
N SER A 143 -12.76 7.26 -11.59
CA SER A 143 -13.63 8.42 -11.43
C SER A 143 -15.02 8.15 -12.03
N ILE A 144 -16.04 8.72 -11.42
CA ILE A 144 -17.42 8.59 -11.91
C ILE A 144 -17.54 9.24 -13.28
N ASP A 145 -17.05 10.46 -13.40
CA ASP A 145 -17.04 11.25 -14.63
C ASP A 145 -15.63 11.33 -15.24
N PRO A 146 -15.51 11.58 -16.55
CA PRO A 146 -14.23 11.92 -17.18
C PRO A 146 -13.56 13.09 -16.48
N ILE A 147 -12.24 13.10 -16.41
CA ILE A 147 -11.47 14.19 -15.81
C ILE A 147 -10.58 14.88 -16.85
N VAL A 148 -10.33 16.16 -16.63
CA VAL A 148 -9.39 16.96 -17.41
C VAL A 148 -8.30 17.45 -16.45
N PRO A 149 -7.12 16.83 -16.44
CA PRO A 149 -6.01 17.31 -15.61
C PRO A 149 -5.55 18.70 -16.05
N LEU A 150 -5.20 19.54 -15.08
CA LEU A 150 -4.58 20.84 -15.32
C LEU A 150 -3.09 20.76 -15.03
N GLU A 151 -2.30 21.33 -15.95
CA GLU A 151 -0.88 21.61 -15.71
C GLU A 151 -0.74 23.01 -15.11
N VAL A 152 -0.12 23.08 -13.93
CA VAL A 152 0.11 24.35 -13.22
C VAL A 152 1.60 24.54 -13.03
N SER A 153 2.11 25.69 -13.50
CA SER A 153 3.48 26.09 -13.24
C SER A 153 3.63 26.56 -11.80
N ILE A 154 4.66 26.08 -11.13
CA ILE A 154 5.00 26.49 -9.76
C ILE A 154 6.41 27.06 -9.74
N THR A 155 6.65 28.02 -8.88
CA THR A 155 7.95 28.70 -8.77
C THR A 155 8.50 28.54 -7.36
N ARG A 156 9.73 28.06 -7.27
CA ARG A 156 10.49 28.07 -6.01
C ARG A 156 11.29 29.36 -5.91
N MET A 157 11.07 30.10 -4.85
CA MET A 157 11.75 31.38 -4.59
C MET A 157 13.16 31.23 -4.07
N ALA A 158 13.48 30.11 -3.42
CA ALA A 158 14.79 29.84 -2.84
C ALA A 158 15.71 29.14 -3.82
N VAL A 159 16.99 29.52 -3.81
CA VAL A 159 18.06 28.84 -4.54
C VAL A 159 18.71 27.75 -3.69
N THR A 160 19.43 26.82 -4.34
CA THR A 160 20.07 25.68 -3.66
C THR A 160 21.54 25.99 -3.30
N LYS A 161 22.18 26.85 -4.06
CA LYS A 161 23.61 27.21 -3.91
C LYS A 161 23.76 28.72 -3.85
N GLU A 162 24.73 29.22 -3.08
CA GLU A 162 25.06 30.66 -2.99
C GLU A 162 25.37 31.30 -4.34
N GLN A 163 26.02 30.56 -5.22
CA GLN A 163 26.34 31.00 -6.60
C GLN A 163 25.10 31.30 -7.46
N ASP A 164 23.94 30.82 -7.04
CA ASP A 164 22.69 30.95 -7.77
C ASP A 164 21.78 32.08 -7.22
N LEU A 165 22.28 32.87 -6.24
CA LEU A 165 21.52 33.95 -5.60
C LEU A 165 20.99 35.00 -6.58
N GLU A 166 21.77 35.30 -7.63
CA GLU A 166 21.41 36.26 -8.67
C GLU A 166 20.71 35.62 -9.90
N LYS A 167 20.58 34.27 -9.91
CA LYS A 167 19.95 33.57 -11.01
C LYS A 167 18.43 33.60 -10.91
N GLU A 168 17.81 33.33 -12.07
CA GLU A 168 16.35 33.18 -12.17
C GLU A 168 15.81 32.06 -11.25
N ARG A 169 14.58 32.27 -10.80
CA ARG A 169 13.84 31.33 -9.93
C ARG A 169 13.66 29.99 -10.61
N THR A 170 13.72 28.92 -9.84
CA THR A 170 13.48 27.56 -10.36
C THR A 170 11.98 27.36 -10.60
N MET A 171 11.60 27.09 -11.83
CA MET A 171 10.23 26.75 -12.20
C MET A 171 10.05 25.21 -12.21
N GLY A 172 8.91 24.76 -11.75
CA GLY A 172 8.44 23.38 -11.82
C GLY A 172 7.04 23.31 -12.38
N ARG A 173 6.57 22.11 -12.66
CA ARG A 173 5.20 21.83 -13.12
C ARG A 173 4.53 20.88 -12.15
N LYS A 174 3.25 21.10 -11.91
CA LYS A 174 2.40 20.22 -11.12
C LYS A 174 1.13 19.93 -11.90
N TYR A 175 0.76 18.67 -11.95
CA TYR A 175 -0.50 18.24 -12.54
C TYR A 175 -1.52 18.01 -11.44
N ILE A 176 -2.70 18.54 -11.60
CA ILE A 176 -3.81 18.40 -10.66
C ILE A 176 -5.09 17.97 -11.37
N VAL A 177 -5.95 17.27 -10.64
CA VAL A 177 -7.35 17.06 -10.97
C VAL A 177 -8.13 18.16 -10.25
N PRO A 178 -8.86 19.06 -10.96
CA PRO A 178 -9.63 20.12 -10.32
C PRO A 178 -10.66 19.58 -9.34
N TYR A 179 -11.45 18.62 -9.79
CA TYR A 179 -12.36 17.83 -8.97
C TYR A 179 -12.66 16.49 -9.62
N ALA A 180 -12.73 15.42 -8.82
CA ALA A 180 -13.26 14.13 -9.25
C ALA A 180 -13.73 13.30 -8.06
N LEU A 181 -14.86 12.62 -8.22
CA LEU A 181 -15.34 11.57 -7.31
C LEU A 181 -14.90 10.22 -7.84
N TYR A 182 -14.16 9.45 -7.04
CA TYR A 182 -13.66 8.12 -7.35
C TYR A 182 -14.44 7.04 -6.63
N ARG A 183 -14.64 5.91 -7.29
CA ARG A 183 -15.28 4.70 -6.74
C ARG A 183 -14.33 3.52 -6.80
N VAL A 184 -14.27 2.76 -5.71
CA VAL A 184 -13.49 1.52 -5.57
C VAL A 184 -14.40 0.39 -5.14
N HIS A 185 -14.23 -0.80 -5.69
CA HIS A 185 -14.84 -2.03 -5.19
C HIS A 185 -13.81 -2.80 -4.36
N GLY A 186 -14.21 -3.23 -3.18
CA GLY A 186 -13.39 -4.02 -2.27
C GLY A 186 -14.07 -5.31 -1.85
N PHE A 187 -13.24 -6.34 -1.64
CA PHE A 187 -13.68 -7.69 -1.29
C PHE A 187 -12.82 -8.24 -0.16
N ILE A 188 -13.44 -8.89 0.81
CA ILE A 188 -12.75 -9.55 1.92
C ILE A 188 -13.23 -10.98 2.04
N SER A 189 -12.29 -11.93 1.91
CA SER A 189 -12.59 -13.36 1.93
C SER A 189 -12.34 -13.97 3.31
N ALA A 190 -13.38 -14.49 3.97
CA ALA A 190 -13.25 -15.22 5.23
C ALA A 190 -12.35 -16.45 5.11
N ASN A 191 -12.42 -17.19 4.00
CA ASN A 191 -11.57 -18.37 3.76
C ASN A 191 -10.08 -18.03 3.68
N LEU A 192 -9.72 -16.86 3.13
CA LEU A 192 -8.33 -16.40 3.11
C LEU A 192 -7.94 -15.79 4.46
N ALA A 193 -8.85 -15.11 5.14
CA ALA A 193 -8.64 -14.60 6.49
C ALA A 193 -8.32 -15.72 7.49
N ALA A 194 -8.98 -16.86 7.39
CA ALA A 194 -8.67 -18.05 8.21
C ALA A 194 -7.22 -18.53 8.02
N LYS A 195 -6.67 -18.42 6.81
CA LYS A 195 -5.27 -18.81 6.51
C LYS A 195 -4.25 -17.81 7.02
N THR A 196 -4.55 -16.52 6.95
CA THR A 196 -3.65 -15.43 7.36
C THR A 196 -3.85 -15.01 8.81
N ARG A 197 -4.95 -15.44 9.44
CA ARG A 197 -5.42 -15.02 10.77
C ARG A 197 -5.81 -13.54 10.82
N PHE A 198 -6.31 -13.01 9.71
CA PHE A 198 -6.89 -11.66 9.67
C PHE A 198 -8.13 -11.60 10.57
N SER A 199 -8.09 -10.77 11.60
CA SER A 199 -9.06 -10.73 12.70
C SER A 199 -10.10 -9.61 12.55
N ASP A 200 -11.09 -9.58 13.46
CA ASP A 200 -12.05 -8.47 13.54
C ASP A 200 -11.38 -7.14 13.95
N ASP A 201 -10.29 -7.18 14.73
CA ASP A 201 -9.51 -5.99 15.06
C ASP A 201 -8.78 -5.46 13.80
N ASP A 202 -8.20 -6.36 12.99
CA ASP A 202 -7.62 -6.00 11.70
C ASP A 202 -8.66 -5.39 10.74
N LEU A 203 -9.86 -5.96 10.74
CA LEU A 203 -10.98 -5.45 9.94
C LEU A 203 -11.39 -4.05 10.39
N THR A 204 -11.47 -3.82 11.69
CA THR A 204 -11.75 -2.51 12.28
C THR A 204 -10.68 -1.50 11.89
N LYS A 205 -9.41 -1.88 12.00
CA LYS A 205 -8.27 -1.04 11.58
C LYS A 205 -8.32 -0.72 10.08
N LEU A 206 -8.71 -1.70 9.26
CA LEU A 206 -8.89 -1.49 7.81
C LEU A 206 -9.99 -0.46 7.52
N TRP A 207 -11.15 -0.55 8.20
CA TRP A 207 -12.24 0.43 8.04
C TRP A 207 -11.81 1.84 8.46
N GLN A 208 -11.09 1.97 9.56
CA GLN A 208 -10.51 3.26 9.99
C GLN A 208 -9.52 3.79 8.96
N ALA A 209 -8.65 2.93 8.44
CA ALA A 209 -7.69 3.30 7.41
C ALA A 209 -8.36 3.79 6.12
N LEU A 210 -9.42 3.14 5.66
CA LEU A 210 -10.18 3.59 4.49
C LEU A 210 -10.83 4.96 4.69
N GLN A 211 -11.29 5.27 5.91
CA GLN A 211 -11.90 6.57 6.23
C GLN A 211 -10.88 7.69 6.37
N LEU A 212 -9.71 7.41 6.93
CA LEU A 212 -8.75 8.42 7.39
C LEU A 212 -7.45 8.49 6.57
N SER A 213 -7.08 7.44 5.84
CA SER A 213 -5.77 7.38 5.17
C SER A 213 -5.58 8.40 4.04
N LEU A 214 -6.66 8.90 3.44
CA LEU A 214 -6.61 9.92 2.40
C LEU A 214 -6.49 11.34 2.96
N ILE A 215 -6.79 11.53 4.25
CA ILE A 215 -6.74 12.84 4.92
C ILE A 215 -5.29 13.21 5.29
N HIS A 216 -4.44 12.23 5.53
CA HIS A 216 -3.07 12.40 6.03
C HIS A 216 -1.99 12.36 4.94
N ILE A 217 -2.32 12.84 3.74
CA ILE A 217 -1.38 12.83 2.60
C ILE A 217 -1.03 14.23 2.18
#